data_68a5f125144092392f50dfeec9ef424e
#
_entry.id   68a5f125144092392f50dfeec9ef424e
#
_cell.length_a   1.000
_cell.length_b   1.000
_cell.length_c   1.000
_cell.angle_alpha   90.00
_cell.angle_beta   90.00
_cell.angle_gamma   90.00
#
_symmetry.space_group_name_H-M   'P 1'
#
loop_
_entity.id
_entity.type
_entity.pdbx_description
1 polymer ?
#
loop_
_entity_poly.entity_id
_entity_poly.type
_entity_poly.pdbx_seq_one_letter_code
_entity_poly.pdbx_strand_id
1 'polypeptide(L)'
;MAVLGVDVGGTFTDAVVLDGGRVTTAKVLTSARQEESVIAAARAAGAENVERFAHGTTVATNALLERKGARTAFVTTVGFEHLLHLRRQTRAHLYRPCAAWPEPLVPLERSHGVRGRIGPAGELEPLDLDTLPQIDAEAVAVCLLHAYRDATHERAVAEELRLRLPHAHVVASHEVAPEFREYERASTTAADAYLGPVVSGYLHALSAAAASAGLPAPLVMRSSGGVATPAEAAEHPATILVSGPAAGVVGAARLAALAGNENAIAFDMGGTSTDVCLIADSHAERASERTIAGVPIRLPTVDLHTVGAGGGSIVWRDAGGALRVGPQSAGADPGPACYGRGGTQPTVTDANLLLGRLPDTLAGGVELDRAAAERALAGIDPAAVVDVVNAEMLRALRVVSVQRGHDPAAFALVAYGGAGPLHACELADELGITTVIVPEAAGVLSALGLVVSDERRDAVRSYLVPLAEAGELPPAGEADLRYEGQSFELTVPLQDDLAEAFHRAHAEQYGFAEREREIELVAVRTADIRPGPDLDLPRTEQTTVAGPSLLALPGATCWLAPGWVGARDGRMLRLTKQ
;
A
#
# COMPACT_ATOMS: atom_id res chain seq x y z
N MET A 1 -0.79 -27.54 -8.51
CA MET A 1 -0.12 -26.84 -7.38
C MET A 1 -1.18 -26.05 -6.64
N ALA A 2 -1.44 -26.42 -5.39
CA ALA A 2 -2.38 -25.69 -4.55
C ALA A 2 -1.65 -24.54 -3.84
N VAL A 3 -2.22 -23.33 -3.94
CA VAL A 3 -1.64 -22.10 -3.39
C VAL A 3 -2.64 -21.44 -2.46
N LEU A 4 -2.17 -21.04 -1.27
CA LEU A 4 -2.94 -20.33 -0.26
C LEU A 4 -2.50 -18.86 -0.22
N GLY A 5 -3.45 -17.94 -0.27
CA GLY A 5 -3.29 -16.52 0.06
C GLY A 5 -4.15 -16.18 1.27
N VAL A 6 -3.58 -15.52 2.27
CA VAL A 6 -4.32 -15.03 3.44
C VAL A 6 -3.97 -13.58 3.69
N ASP A 7 -4.99 -12.72 3.62
CA ASP A 7 -4.85 -11.29 3.93
C ASP A 7 -5.55 -10.95 5.25
N VAL A 8 -4.80 -10.34 6.17
CA VAL A 8 -5.32 -9.92 7.47
C VAL A 8 -5.68 -8.43 7.42
N GLY A 9 -6.98 -8.17 7.38
CA GLY A 9 -7.52 -6.83 7.57
C GLY A 9 -7.81 -6.52 9.04
N GLY A 10 -8.18 -5.27 9.31
CA GLY A 10 -8.51 -4.83 10.68
C GLY A 10 -9.76 -5.50 11.28
N THR A 11 -10.69 -5.95 10.46
CA THR A 11 -11.97 -6.56 10.89
C THR A 11 -12.09 -8.01 10.48
N PHE A 12 -11.70 -8.34 9.27
CA PHE A 12 -11.78 -9.67 8.70
C PHE A 12 -10.42 -10.14 8.22
N THR A 13 -10.21 -11.44 8.30
CA THR A 13 -9.11 -12.16 7.68
C THR A 13 -9.68 -12.95 6.51
N ASP A 14 -9.19 -12.68 5.33
CA ASP A 14 -9.62 -13.25 4.07
C ASP A 14 -8.66 -14.32 3.59
N ALA A 15 -9.16 -15.46 3.16
CA ALA A 15 -8.36 -16.54 2.61
C ALA A 15 -8.85 -16.96 1.22
N VAL A 16 -7.90 -17.26 0.35
CA VAL A 16 -8.13 -17.84 -0.98
C VAL A 16 -7.22 -19.03 -1.16
N VAL A 17 -7.79 -20.15 -1.58
CA VAL A 17 -7.06 -21.32 -2.08
C VAL A 17 -7.31 -21.44 -3.57
N LEU A 18 -6.25 -21.46 -4.35
CA LEU A 18 -6.26 -21.74 -5.79
C LEU A 18 -5.66 -23.14 -5.99
N ASP A 19 -6.47 -24.07 -6.51
CA ASP A 19 -6.03 -25.42 -6.84
C ASP A 19 -6.61 -25.89 -8.18
N GLY A 20 -5.77 -26.17 -9.16
CA GLY A 20 -6.16 -26.61 -10.49
C GLY A 20 -7.18 -25.70 -11.18
N GLY A 21 -7.08 -24.38 -10.99
CA GLY A 21 -8.02 -23.38 -11.52
C GLY A 21 -9.29 -23.19 -10.66
N ARG A 22 -9.51 -24.01 -9.62
CA ARG A 22 -10.60 -23.83 -8.67
C ARG A 22 -10.20 -22.84 -7.59
N VAL A 23 -11.04 -21.82 -7.38
CA VAL A 23 -10.89 -20.84 -6.29
C VAL A 23 -11.87 -21.17 -5.18
N THR A 24 -11.35 -21.36 -3.97
CA THR A 24 -12.15 -21.47 -2.75
C THR A 24 -11.82 -20.29 -1.84
N THR A 25 -12.83 -19.64 -1.29
CA THR A 25 -12.65 -18.44 -0.47
C THR A 25 -13.22 -18.65 0.93
N ALA A 26 -12.61 -18.01 1.91
CA ALA A 26 -13.15 -17.92 3.27
C ALA A 26 -12.90 -16.52 3.83
N LYS A 27 -13.79 -16.09 4.72
CA LYS A 27 -13.71 -14.83 5.45
C LYS A 27 -14.05 -15.11 6.92
N VAL A 28 -13.11 -14.81 7.83
CA VAL A 28 -13.29 -14.97 9.27
C VAL A 28 -13.05 -13.64 9.99
N LEU A 29 -13.57 -13.49 11.20
CA LEU A 29 -13.28 -12.31 12.03
C LEU A 29 -11.80 -12.32 12.46
N THR A 30 -11.15 -11.17 12.37
CA THR A 30 -9.78 -11.01 12.87
C THR A 30 -9.78 -10.98 14.40
N SER A 31 -9.01 -11.85 15.03
CA SER A 31 -8.80 -11.89 16.47
C SER A 31 -7.60 -11.01 16.89
N ALA A 32 -7.47 -10.75 18.18
CA ALA A 32 -6.32 -10.03 18.73
C ALA A 32 -4.98 -10.78 18.44
N ARG A 33 -5.03 -12.10 18.33
CA ARG A 33 -3.92 -12.96 17.91
C ARG A 33 -4.10 -13.27 16.42
N GLN A 34 -3.54 -12.40 15.59
CA GLN A 34 -3.78 -12.45 14.15
C GLN A 34 -3.33 -13.79 13.51
N GLU A 35 -2.26 -14.41 14.01
CA GLU A 35 -1.79 -15.72 13.57
C GLU A 35 -2.86 -16.82 13.73
N GLU A 36 -3.71 -16.74 14.76
CA GLU A 36 -4.83 -17.68 14.94
C GLU A 36 -5.91 -17.47 13.88
N SER A 37 -6.21 -16.21 13.54
CA SER A 37 -7.16 -15.88 12.47
C SER A 37 -6.68 -16.36 11.11
N VAL A 38 -5.37 -16.26 10.84
CA VAL A 38 -4.75 -16.77 9.61
C VAL A 38 -4.98 -18.28 9.47
N ILE A 39 -4.69 -19.05 10.52
CA ILE A 39 -4.88 -20.51 10.50
C ILE A 39 -6.38 -20.87 10.42
N ALA A 40 -7.25 -20.14 11.11
CA ALA A 40 -8.69 -20.34 11.03
C ALA A 40 -9.23 -20.08 9.62
N ALA A 41 -8.80 -19.01 8.96
CA ALA A 41 -9.18 -18.67 7.59
C ALA A 41 -8.65 -19.71 6.59
N ALA A 42 -7.41 -20.16 6.74
CA ALA A 42 -6.83 -21.21 5.91
C ALA A 42 -7.63 -22.52 5.99
N ARG A 43 -7.99 -22.95 7.20
CA ARG A 43 -8.84 -24.14 7.41
C ARG A 43 -10.23 -23.98 6.81
N ALA A 44 -10.86 -22.81 7.01
CA ALA A 44 -12.19 -22.52 6.47
C ALA A 44 -12.19 -22.50 4.92
N ALA A 45 -11.07 -22.10 4.30
CA ALA A 45 -10.89 -22.16 2.85
C ALA A 45 -10.53 -23.57 2.33
N GLY A 46 -10.34 -24.57 3.20
CA GLY A 46 -9.95 -25.92 2.81
C GLY A 46 -8.50 -26.02 2.35
N ALA A 47 -7.59 -25.31 3.00
CA ALA A 47 -6.16 -25.32 2.67
C ALA A 47 -5.47 -26.62 3.11
N GLU A 48 -5.82 -27.73 2.44
CA GLU A 48 -5.17 -29.03 2.62
C GLU A 48 -4.13 -29.24 1.51
N ASN A 49 -2.92 -29.69 1.89
CA ASN A 49 -1.83 -30.01 0.95
C ASN A 49 -1.42 -28.84 0.05
N VAL A 50 -1.45 -27.62 0.56
CA VAL A 50 -0.95 -26.44 -0.18
C VAL A 50 0.58 -26.47 -0.27
N GLU A 51 1.12 -26.10 -1.43
CA GLU A 51 2.55 -26.10 -1.72
C GLU A 51 3.18 -24.72 -1.52
N ARG A 52 2.37 -23.66 -1.59
CA ARG A 52 2.79 -22.26 -1.39
C ARG A 52 1.76 -21.54 -0.54
N PHE A 53 2.25 -20.76 0.42
CA PHE A 53 1.43 -19.91 1.29
C PHE A 53 1.95 -18.47 1.24
N ALA A 54 1.12 -17.54 0.78
CA ALA A 54 1.42 -16.11 0.77
C ALA A 54 0.52 -15.35 1.74
N HIS A 55 1.07 -14.35 2.43
CA HIS A 55 0.44 -13.67 3.54
C HIS A 55 0.58 -12.15 3.43
N GLY A 56 -0.56 -11.45 3.54
CA GLY A 56 -0.68 -10.00 3.73
C GLY A 56 -1.02 -9.68 5.18
N THR A 57 -0.42 -8.63 5.73
CA THR A 57 -0.59 -8.27 7.14
C THR A 57 -0.71 -6.78 7.36
N THR A 58 -1.50 -6.38 8.35
CA THR A 58 -1.62 -4.98 8.80
C THR A 58 -0.78 -4.69 10.05
N VAL A 59 -0.03 -5.67 10.59
CA VAL A 59 0.73 -5.51 11.85
C VAL A 59 1.68 -4.33 11.81
N ALA A 60 2.52 -4.23 10.78
CA ALA A 60 3.46 -3.12 10.63
C ALA A 60 2.75 -1.77 10.49
N THR A 61 1.72 -1.71 9.64
CA THR A 61 0.95 -0.48 9.39
C THR A 61 0.23 -0.02 10.66
N ASN A 62 -0.43 -0.94 11.37
CA ASN A 62 -1.14 -0.62 12.61
C ASN A 62 -0.16 -0.19 13.72
N ALA A 63 0.99 -0.87 13.88
CA ALA A 63 2.01 -0.48 14.85
C ALA A 63 2.51 0.96 14.61
N LEU A 64 2.67 1.36 13.34
CA LEU A 64 3.08 2.72 12.97
C LEU A 64 1.96 3.75 13.20
N LEU A 65 0.72 3.44 12.78
CA LEU A 65 -0.46 4.33 12.94
C LEU A 65 -0.82 4.55 14.42
N GLU A 66 -0.80 3.49 15.22
CA GLU A 66 -1.17 3.52 16.64
C GLU A 66 -0.01 3.90 17.56
N ARG A 67 1.19 4.14 16.99
CA ARG A 67 2.41 4.44 17.76
C ARG A 67 2.77 3.37 18.78
N LYS A 68 2.60 2.09 18.42
CA LYS A 68 2.85 0.90 19.24
C LYS A 68 4.07 0.10 18.80
N GLY A 69 5.15 0.75 18.41
CA GLY A 69 6.42 0.11 18.08
C GLY A 69 7.39 0.03 19.25
N ALA A 70 8.61 -0.41 18.99
CA ALA A 70 9.65 -0.59 19.98
C ALA A 70 10.20 0.75 20.51
N ARG A 71 10.73 0.73 21.74
CA ARG A 71 11.51 1.83 22.29
C ARG A 71 12.82 1.96 21.51
N THR A 72 12.85 2.92 20.58
CA THR A 72 13.91 3.08 19.60
C THR A 72 14.85 4.22 19.95
N ALA A 73 16.15 4.03 19.74
CA ALA A 73 17.18 5.07 19.71
C ALA A 73 17.62 5.37 18.26
N PHE A 74 18.09 6.58 18.03
CA PHE A 74 18.65 7.03 16.77
C PHE A 74 20.11 7.41 16.95
N VAL A 75 20.99 6.85 16.13
CA VAL A 75 22.43 7.13 16.14
C VAL A 75 22.80 7.73 14.79
N THR A 76 23.43 8.92 14.84
CA THR A 76 23.79 9.66 13.64
C THR A 76 25.18 10.33 13.81
N THR A 77 25.67 10.97 12.77
CA THR A 77 26.88 11.82 12.84
C THR A 77 26.67 12.96 13.84
N VAL A 78 27.64 13.23 14.71
CA VAL A 78 27.59 14.31 15.69
C VAL A 78 27.20 15.64 15.02
N GLY A 79 26.27 16.39 15.68
CA GLY A 79 25.68 17.62 15.16
C GLY A 79 24.42 17.41 14.29
N PHE A 80 24.00 16.17 14.05
CA PHE A 80 22.80 15.82 13.29
C PHE A 80 21.73 15.11 14.13
N GLU A 81 21.83 15.13 15.45
CA GLU A 81 20.91 14.48 16.38
C GLU A 81 19.47 15.01 16.23
N HIS A 82 19.33 16.25 15.76
CA HIS A 82 18.04 16.90 15.54
C HIS A 82 17.38 16.57 14.19
N LEU A 83 18.01 15.76 13.34
CA LEU A 83 17.58 15.52 11.95
C LEU A 83 16.12 15.08 11.84
N LEU A 84 15.68 14.11 12.66
CA LEU A 84 14.31 13.63 12.66
C LEU A 84 13.29 14.68 13.14
N HIS A 85 13.72 15.64 13.95
CA HIS A 85 12.89 16.73 14.50
C HIS A 85 12.82 17.92 13.54
N LEU A 86 13.95 18.31 12.95
CA LEU A 86 14.03 19.41 11.99
C LEU A 86 13.36 19.06 10.67
N ARG A 87 13.39 17.79 10.28
CA ARG A 87 12.80 17.32 9.01
C ARG A 87 13.35 18.12 7.83
N ARG A 88 12.47 18.59 6.92
CA ARG A 88 12.80 19.52 5.83
C ARG A 88 12.64 20.99 6.21
N GLN A 89 12.45 21.31 7.50
CA GLN A 89 12.18 22.65 8.02
C GLN A 89 10.97 23.34 7.35
N THR A 90 10.06 22.55 6.78
CA THR A 90 8.80 23.04 6.22
C THR A 90 7.76 23.21 7.33
N ARG A 91 6.77 24.08 7.11
CA ARG A 91 5.65 24.23 8.04
C ARG A 91 4.72 23.02 7.95
N ALA A 92 4.21 22.58 9.10
CA ALA A 92 3.19 21.51 9.13
C ALA A 92 1.90 21.92 8.41
N HIS A 93 1.59 23.21 8.41
CA HIS A 93 0.45 23.77 7.68
C HIS A 93 0.78 25.20 7.22
N LEU A 94 0.66 25.44 5.91
CA LEU A 94 1.07 26.72 5.31
C LEU A 94 0.40 27.94 5.95
N TYR A 95 -0.92 27.87 6.21
CA TYR A 95 -1.75 28.96 6.73
C TYR A 95 -2.05 28.87 8.24
N ARG A 96 -1.45 27.90 8.95
CA ARG A 96 -1.58 27.76 10.41
C ARG A 96 -0.19 27.71 11.03
N PRO A 97 0.44 28.87 11.34
CA PRO A 97 1.83 28.93 11.81
C PRO A 97 2.08 28.17 13.12
N CYS A 98 1.03 28.02 13.97
CA CYS A 98 1.11 27.27 15.23
C CYS A 98 0.82 25.78 15.09
N ALA A 99 0.53 25.28 13.88
CA ALA A 99 0.36 23.84 13.68
C ALA A 99 1.72 23.15 13.85
N ALA A 100 1.74 22.11 14.69
CA ALA A 100 2.91 21.26 14.88
C ALA A 100 2.85 20.04 13.97
N TRP A 101 4.00 19.52 13.60
CA TRP A 101 4.11 18.19 13.03
C TRP A 101 3.81 17.14 14.10
N PRO A 102 3.34 15.94 13.73
CA PRO A 102 3.31 14.81 14.66
C PRO A 102 4.70 14.56 15.26
N GLU A 103 4.73 14.11 16.51
CA GLU A 103 5.97 13.72 17.18
C GLU A 103 6.76 12.71 16.32
N PRO A 104 8.10 12.84 16.23
CA PRO A 104 8.94 11.82 15.60
C PRO A 104 8.79 10.45 16.27
N LEU A 105 9.14 9.39 15.56
CA LEU A 105 9.15 8.02 16.12
C LEU A 105 10.19 7.88 17.23
N VAL A 106 11.30 8.60 17.10
CA VAL A 106 12.37 8.64 18.10
C VAL A 106 12.40 10.02 18.73
N PRO A 107 12.17 10.15 20.04
CA PRO A 107 12.26 11.42 20.75
C PRO A 107 13.73 11.90 20.82
N LEU A 108 13.92 13.22 20.98
CA LEU A 108 15.24 13.85 20.88
C LEU A 108 16.23 13.33 21.93
N GLU A 109 15.76 13.03 23.14
CA GLU A 109 16.59 12.48 24.23
C GLU A 109 17.14 11.08 23.93
N ARG A 110 16.63 10.40 22.90
CA ARG A 110 17.13 9.12 22.40
C ARG A 110 17.87 9.25 21.06
N SER A 111 18.18 10.47 20.65
CA SER A 111 18.97 10.74 19.46
C SER A 111 20.40 11.07 19.85
N HIS A 112 21.35 10.31 19.35
CA HIS A 112 22.74 10.33 19.79
C HIS A 112 23.69 10.58 18.63
N GLY A 113 24.73 11.40 18.84
CA GLY A 113 25.80 11.64 17.87
C GLY A 113 27.02 10.75 18.13
N VAL A 114 27.65 10.26 17.07
CA VAL A 114 28.97 9.62 17.09
C VAL A 114 29.93 10.45 16.27
N ARG A 115 31.17 10.62 16.73
CA ARG A 115 32.21 11.34 15.98
C ARG A 115 32.76 10.48 14.86
N GLY A 116 33.04 11.13 13.75
CA GLY A 116 33.48 10.55 12.49
C GLY A 116 32.63 11.07 11.35
N ARG A 117 33.23 11.33 10.20
CA ARG A 117 32.50 11.93 9.10
C ARG A 117 32.98 11.46 7.74
N ILE A 118 32.09 10.88 6.99
CA ILE A 118 32.24 10.68 5.55
C ILE A 118 31.69 11.93 4.84
N GLY A 119 32.40 12.40 3.85
CA GLY A 119 31.99 13.50 2.97
C GLY A 119 31.74 13.05 1.54
N PRO A 120 31.40 13.99 0.64
CA PRO A 120 31.14 13.67 -0.76
C PRO A 120 32.34 13.06 -1.51
N ALA A 121 33.57 13.38 -1.10
CA ALA A 121 34.79 12.94 -1.74
C ALA A 121 35.57 11.87 -0.95
N GLY A 122 35.03 11.40 0.19
CA GLY A 122 35.68 10.41 1.06
C GLY A 122 35.66 10.81 2.53
N GLU A 123 36.46 10.13 3.34
CA GLU A 123 36.56 10.38 4.78
C GLU A 123 37.10 11.78 5.08
N LEU A 124 36.38 12.54 5.90
CA LEU A 124 36.77 13.87 6.39
C LEU A 124 37.28 13.81 7.83
N GLU A 125 36.74 12.92 8.65
CA GLU A 125 37.11 12.73 10.05
C GLU A 125 37.03 11.23 10.38
N PRO A 126 38.07 10.64 10.97
CA PRO A 126 38.05 9.24 11.37
C PRO A 126 36.95 8.93 12.37
N LEU A 127 36.41 7.71 12.29
CA LEU A 127 35.42 7.25 13.25
C LEU A 127 36.03 7.05 14.65
N ASP A 128 35.35 7.62 15.66
CA ASP A 128 35.68 7.49 17.07
C ASP A 128 34.55 6.82 17.83
N LEU A 129 34.62 5.47 17.96
CA LEU A 129 33.62 4.64 18.64
C LEU A 129 33.54 4.90 20.17
N ASP A 130 34.55 5.51 20.77
CA ASP A 130 34.54 5.84 22.20
C ASP A 130 33.52 6.95 22.51
N THR A 131 33.15 7.72 21.49
CA THR A 131 32.10 8.76 21.61
C THR A 131 30.69 8.21 21.56
N LEU A 132 30.50 6.92 21.23
CA LEU A 132 29.20 6.27 21.21
C LEU A 132 28.70 6.07 22.66
N PRO A 133 27.57 6.72 23.05
CA PRO A 133 27.11 6.64 24.44
C PRO A 133 26.53 5.26 24.78
N GLN A 134 26.27 5.04 26.08
CA GLN A 134 25.43 3.93 26.49
C GLN A 134 24.00 4.18 26.05
N ILE A 135 23.40 3.19 25.38
CA ILE A 135 22.05 3.25 24.85
C ILE A 135 21.20 2.20 25.57
N ASP A 136 20.01 2.61 26.02
CA ASP A 136 18.98 1.72 26.54
C ASP A 136 17.78 1.76 25.58
N ALA A 137 17.71 0.79 24.67
CA ALA A 137 16.68 0.69 23.66
C ALA A 137 16.42 -0.76 23.25
N GLU A 138 15.20 -1.02 22.78
CA GLU A 138 14.79 -2.31 22.18
C GLU A 138 15.16 -2.37 20.69
N ALA A 139 15.31 -1.19 20.07
CA ALA A 139 15.73 -1.06 18.70
C ALA A 139 16.63 0.17 18.51
N VAL A 140 17.54 0.11 17.55
CA VAL A 140 18.46 1.21 17.22
C VAL A 140 18.49 1.42 15.72
N ALA A 141 18.23 2.66 15.30
CA ALA A 141 18.40 3.11 13.92
C ALA A 141 19.73 3.84 13.80
N VAL A 142 20.60 3.38 12.92
CA VAL A 142 21.90 4.01 12.63
C VAL A 142 21.83 4.65 11.25
N CYS A 143 22.03 5.97 11.18
CA CYS A 143 22.02 6.72 9.92
C CYS A 143 23.08 7.81 9.94
N LEU A 144 24.26 7.48 9.39
CA LEU A 144 25.37 8.41 9.30
C LEU A 144 25.35 9.15 7.95
N LEU A 145 25.96 10.34 7.93
CA LEU A 145 26.06 11.14 6.70
C LEU A 145 26.84 10.37 5.63
N HIS A 146 26.35 10.43 4.40
CA HIS A 146 26.93 9.81 3.21
C HIS A 146 27.14 8.29 3.27
N ALA A 147 26.47 7.58 4.21
CA ALA A 147 26.57 6.12 4.31
C ALA A 147 26.07 5.38 3.06
N TYR A 148 25.20 5.99 2.25
CA TYR A 148 24.79 5.46 0.95
C TYR A 148 25.94 5.40 -0.06
N ARG A 149 27.00 6.19 0.12
CA ARG A 149 28.20 6.24 -0.74
C ARG A 149 29.34 5.41 -0.17
N ASP A 150 29.61 5.59 1.13
CA ASP A 150 30.62 4.82 1.88
C ASP A 150 30.04 4.45 3.24
N ALA A 151 29.71 3.17 3.40
CA ALA A 151 29.08 2.63 4.59
C ALA A 151 30.11 2.23 5.68
N THR A 152 31.40 2.47 5.49
CA THR A 152 32.46 1.96 6.39
C THR A 152 32.23 2.37 7.85
N HIS A 153 31.97 3.66 8.11
CA HIS A 153 31.70 4.15 9.47
C HIS A 153 30.38 3.60 10.02
N GLU A 154 29.31 3.64 9.22
CA GLU A 154 28.00 3.20 9.66
C GLU A 154 27.97 1.70 9.97
N ARG A 155 28.66 0.89 9.18
CA ARG A 155 28.82 -0.54 9.42
C ARG A 155 29.54 -0.80 10.74
N ALA A 156 30.65 -0.10 11.00
CA ALA A 156 31.41 -0.26 12.24
C ALA A 156 30.58 0.13 13.47
N VAL A 157 29.78 1.22 13.39
CA VAL A 157 28.87 1.64 14.46
C VAL A 157 27.76 0.60 14.68
N ALA A 158 27.16 0.07 13.61
CA ALA A 158 26.10 -0.93 13.71
C ALA A 158 26.63 -2.25 14.30
N GLU A 159 27.81 -2.70 13.92
CA GLU A 159 28.48 -3.89 14.47
C GLU A 159 28.76 -3.71 15.96
N GLU A 160 29.30 -2.58 16.38
CA GLU A 160 29.58 -2.27 17.78
C GLU A 160 28.30 -2.24 18.62
N LEU A 161 27.20 -1.65 18.08
CA LEU A 161 25.90 -1.63 18.73
C LEU A 161 25.31 -3.05 18.85
N ARG A 162 25.42 -3.89 17.83
CA ARG A 162 24.99 -5.30 17.89
C ARG A 162 25.73 -6.09 18.98
N LEU A 163 27.02 -5.76 19.21
CA LEU A 163 27.80 -6.36 20.30
C LEU A 163 27.39 -5.84 21.67
N ARG A 164 27.18 -4.51 21.82
CA ARG A 164 26.77 -3.90 23.11
C ARG A 164 25.34 -4.25 23.50
N LEU A 165 24.45 -4.44 22.50
CA LEU A 165 23.01 -4.61 22.68
C LEU A 165 22.51 -5.88 21.97
N PRO A 166 22.89 -7.08 22.41
CA PRO A 166 22.60 -8.34 21.68
C PRO A 166 21.11 -8.69 21.60
N HIS A 167 20.25 -8.00 22.35
CA HIS A 167 18.81 -8.20 22.31
C HIS A 167 18.06 -7.10 21.56
N ALA A 168 18.76 -6.05 21.13
CA ALA A 168 18.15 -4.95 20.39
C ALA A 168 18.16 -5.24 18.87
N HIS A 169 17.10 -4.78 18.20
CA HIS A 169 17.04 -4.79 16.75
C HIS A 169 17.83 -3.59 16.19
N VAL A 170 19.05 -3.81 15.69
CA VAL A 170 19.93 -2.76 15.17
C VAL A 170 19.89 -2.74 13.65
N VAL A 171 19.44 -1.61 13.11
CA VAL A 171 19.26 -1.37 11.66
C VAL A 171 20.19 -0.25 11.21
N ALA A 172 20.88 -0.44 10.09
CA ALA A 172 21.74 0.56 9.48
C ALA A 172 21.14 1.10 8.17
N SER A 173 21.27 2.40 7.93
CA SER A 173 20.60 3.06 6.80
C SER A 173 21.09 2.56 5.43
N HIS A 174 22.36 2.15 5.32
CA HIS A 174 22.89 1.59 4.09
C HIS A 174 22.35 0.19 3.74
N GLU A 175 21.76 -0.51 4.73
CA GLU A 175 21.09 -1.81 4.54
C GLU A 175 19.64 -1.60 4.07
N VAL A 176 18.93 -0.61 4.63
CA VAL A 176 17.50 -0.38 4.39
C VAL A 176 17.23 0.50 3.18
N ALA A 177 17.88 1.67 3.11
CA ALA A 177 17.63 2.69 2.11
C ALA A 177 18.93 3.39 1.70
N PRO A 178 19.81 2.76 0.89
CA PRO A 178 21.11 3.31 0.50
C PRO A 178 20.96 4.44 -0.51
N GLU A 179 20.14 5.44 -0.16
CA GLU A 179 19.86 6.60 -0.99
C GLU A 179 20.34 7.90 -0.33
N PHE A 180 20.67 8.89 -1.14
CA PHE A 180 20.90 10.24 -0.63
C PHE A 180 19.61 10.82 -0.04
N ARG A 181 19.57 12.05 0.47
CA ARG A 181 18.45 12.65 1.23
C ARG A 181 18.39 12.12 2.67
N GLU A 182 19.23 12.71 3.50
CA GLU A 182 19.49 12.28 4.87
C GLU A 182 18.24 12.16 5.72
N TYR A 183 17.27 13.08 5.57
CA TYR A 183 16.05 13.06 6.38
C TYR A 183 15.15 11.83 6.03
N GLU A 184 14.89 11.59 4.76
CA GLU A 184 14.05 10.46 4.33
C GLU A 184 14.72 9.14 4.66
N ARG A 185 16.06 9.03 4.48
CA ARG A 185 16.83 7.85 4.85
C ARG A 185 16.79 7.61 6.36
N ALA A 186 17.02 8.66 7.18
CA ALA A 186 16.93 8.56 8.63
C ALA A 186 15.52 8.20 9.10
N SER A 187 14.48 8.80 8.52
CA SER A 187 13.08 8.50 8.81
C SER A 187 12.71 7.06 8.50
N THR A 188 13.15 6.55 7.34
CA THR A 188 12.92 5.18 6.91
C THR A 188 13.61 4.18 7.83
N THR A 189 14.88 4.44 8.17
CA THR A 189 15.68 3.60 9.08
C THR A 189 15.08 3.60 10.49
N ALA A 190 14.61 4.76 10.97
CA ALA A 190 13.95 4.88 12.27
C ALA A 190 12.63 4.10 12.30
N ALA A 191 11.84 4.14 11.21
CA ALA A 191 10.61 3.37 11.09
C ALA A 191 10.90 1.86 11.03
N ASP A 192 11.91 1.46 10.28
CA ASP A 192 12.33 0.06 10.16
C ASP A 192 12.74 -0.51 11.53
N ALA A 193 13.63 0.18 12.24
CA ALA A 193 14.02 -0.19 13.61
C ALA A 193 12.83 -0.24 14.57
N TYR A 194 11.95 0.78 14.52
CA TYR A 194 10.78 0.90 15.38
C TYR A 194 9.79 -0.26 15.22
N LEU A 195 9.66 -0.79 14.01
CA LEU A 195 8.77 -1.90 13.67
C LEU A 195 9.41 -3.27 13.92
N GLY A 196 10.74 -3.36 13.98
CA GLY A 196 11.50 -4.61 14.01
C GLY A 196 11.03 -5.62 15.04
N PRO A 197 11.04 -5.33 16.35
CA PRO A 197 10.63 -6.29 17.37
C PRO A 197 9.17 -6.76 17.24
N VAL A 198 8.24 -5.86 16.88
CA VAL A 198 6.81 -6.18 16.73
C VAL A 198 6.59 -7.12 15.56
N VAL A 199 7.17 -6.80 14.39
CA VAL A 199 7.00 -7.60 13.17
C VAL A 199 7.72 -8.94 13.29
N SER A 200 8.94 -8.96 13.82
CA SER A 200 9.69 -10.20 14.05
C SER A 200 8.95 -11.16 14.97
N GLY A 201 8.41 -10.65 16.09
CA GLY A 201 7.60 -11.44 17.01
C GLY A 201 6.38 -12.05 16.35
N TYR A 202 5.66 -11.25 15.56
CA TYR A 202 4.50 -11.71 14.80
C TYR A 202 4.87 -12.79 13.77
N LEU A 203 5.89 -12.56 12.94
CA LEU A 203 6.30 -13.50 11.90
C LEU A 203 6.82 -14.82 12.45
N HIS A 204 7.49 -14.80 13.61
CA HIS A 204 7.87 -16.02 14.33
C HIS A 204 6.63 -16.80 14.80
N ALA A 205 5.66 -16.13 15.42
CA ALA A 205 4.42 -16.76 15.88
C ALA A 205 3.62 -17.35 14.71
N LEU A 206 3.50 -16.61 13.59
CA LEU A 206 2.81 -17.07 12.40
C LEU A 206 3.51 -18.29 11.76
N SER A 207 4.85 -18.26 11.65
CA SER A 207 5.62 -19.38 11.10
C SER A 207 5.45 -20.65 11.95
N ALA A 208 5.47 -20.52 13.28
CA ALA A 208 5.24 -21.63 14.20
C ALA A 208 3.79 -22.18 14.09
N ALA A 209 2.80 -21.28 14.01
CA ALA A 209 1.39 -21.68 13.84
C ALA A 209 1.15 -22.37 12.48
N ALA A 210 1.75 -21.88 11.40
CA ALA A 210 1.68 -22.50 10.08
C ALA A 210 2.29 -23.90 10.07
N ALA A 211 3.50 -24.06 10.63
CA ALA A 211 4.15 -25.37 10.75
C ALA A 211 3.31 -26.36 11.57
N SER A 212 2.71 -25.90 12.69
CA SER A 212 1.83 -26.73 13.53
C SER A 212 0.54 -27.14 12.82
N ALA A 213 0.09 -26.33 11.84
CA ALA A 213 -1.08 -26.62 11.01
C ALA A 213 -0.74 -27.44 9.76
N GLY A 214 0.52 -27.82 9.53
CA GLY A 214 0.97 -28.54 8.34
C GLY A 214 1.02 -27.68 7.08
N LEU A 215 1.04 -26.35 7.22
CA LEU A 215 1.18 -25.40 6.12
C LEU A 215 2.66 -25.10 5.84
N PRO A 216 3.03 -24.77 4.59
CA PRO A 216 4.37 -24.29 4.28
C PRO A 216 4.69 -22.97 5.01
N ALA A 217 5.98 -22.60 5.05
CA ALA A 217 6.40 -21.31 5.60
C ALA A 217 5.71 -20.16 4.82
N PRO A 218 5.14 -19.15 5.51
CA PRO A 218 4.45 -18.05 4.84
C PRO A 218 5.43 -17.18 4.07
N LEU A 219 5.14 -16.85 2.82
CA LEU A 219 5.76 -15.75 2.11
C LEU A 219 5.00 -14.46 2.47
N VAL A 220 5.70 -13.38 2.76
CA VAL A 220 5.10 -12.14 3.26
C VAL A 220 5.08 -11.09 2.16
N MET A 221 3.94 -10.48 1.93
CA MET A 221 3.74 -9.44 0.92
C MET A 221 4.51 -8.17 1.27
N ARG A 222 5.24 -7.63 0.29
CA ARG A 222 5.94 -6.34 0.37
C ARG A 222 5.10 -5.20 -0.17
N SER A 223 5.41 -3.99 0.26
CA SER A 223 4.84 -2.74 -0.25
C SER A 223 5.00 -2.57 -1.77
N SER A 224 6.07 -3.12 -2.33
CA SER A 224 6.40 -3.04 -3.77
C SER A 224 5.60 -4.00 -4.67
N GLY A 225 4.74 -4.84 -4.08
CA GLY A 225 3.85 -5.73 -4.85
C GLY A 225 4.40 -7.14 -5.10
N GLY A 226 5.47 -7.55 -4.41
CA GLY A 226 5.99 -8.92 -4.43
C GLY A 226 6.03 -9.54 -3.04
N VAL A 227 6.32 -10.84 -2.94
CA VAL A 227 6.46 -11.54 -1.68
C VAL A 227 7.92 -11.85 -1.35
N ALA A 228 8.22 -11.97 -0.06
CA ALA A 228 9.53 -12.31 0.50
C ALA A 228 9.42 -13.36 1.59
N THR A 229 10.53 -13.95 1.98
CA THR A 229 10.59 -14.86 3.13
C THR A 229 10.28 -14.13 4.45
N PRO A 230 9.82 -14.82 5.50
CA PRO A 230 9.62 -14.21 6.82
C PRO A 230 10.91 -13.62 7.41
N ALA A 231 12.05 -14.22 7.11
CA ALA A 231 13.36 -13.73 7.57
C ALA A 231 13.69 -12.38 6.95
N GLU A 232 13.56 -12.24 5.63
CA GLU A 232 13.77 -10.96 4.92
C GLU A 232 12.80 -9.87 5.37
N ALA A 233 11.52 -10.23 5.60
CA ALA A 233 10.52 -9.29 6.09
C ALA A 233 10.76 -8.87 7.56
N ALA A 234 11.34 -9.74 8.38
CA ALA A 234 11.72 -9.44 9.76
C ALA A 234 13.00 -8.60 9.85
N GLU A 235 13.92 -8.75 8.87
CA GLU A 235 15.14 -7.95 8.77
C GLU A 235 14.82 -6.50 8.42
N HIS A 236 13.86 -6.27 7.49
CA HIS A 236 13.44 -4.95 7.02
C HIS A 236 11.91 -4.79 7.05
N PRO A 237 11.33 -4.64 8.25
CA PRO A 237 9.88 -4.61 8.43
C PRO A 237 9.16 -3.41 7.80
N ALA A 238 9.84 -2.31 7.51
CA ALA A 238 9.25 -1.21 6.76
C ALA A 238 8.87 -1.59 5.32
N THR A 239 9.46 -2.65 4.76
CA THR A 239 9.15 -3.15 3.41
C THR A 239 7.78 -3.81 3.29
N ILE A 240 7.11 -4.17 4.40
CA ILE A 240 5.78 -4.80 4.40
C ILE A 240 4.64 -3.86 4.81
N LEU A 241 4.93 -2.56 4.96
CA LEU A 241 3.91 -1.55 5.19
C LEU A 241 2.89 -1.54 4.03
N VAL A 242 1.61 -1.39 4.34
CA VAL A 242 0.48 -1.38 3.37
C VAL A 242 0.45 -2.59 2.41
N SER A 243 0.87 -3.76 2.87
CA SER A 243 0.97 -4.99 2.06
C SER A 243 -0.39 -5.50 1.55
N GLY A 244 -1.49 -5.37 2.32
CA GLY A 244 -2.83 -5.78 1.91
C GLY A 244 -3.33 -5.02 0.67
N PRO A 245 -3.37 -3.67 0.67
CA PRO A 245 -3.69 -2.89 -0.51
C PRO A 245 -2.78 -3.18 -1.71
N ALA A 246 -1.47 -3.37 -1.50
CA ALA A 246 -0.54 -3.73 -2.58
C ALA A 246 -0.92 -5.07 -3.24
N ALA A 247 -1.29 -6.08 -2.43
CA ALA A 247 -1.79 -7.37 -2.93
C ALA A 247 -3.08 -7.20 -3.75
N GLY A 248 -4.02 -6.36 -3.29
CA GLY A 248 -5.25 -6.05 -4.02
C GLY A 248 -4.98 -5.51 -5.42
N VAL A 249 -4.03 -4.57 -5.55
CA VAL A 249 -3.64 -4.01 -6.86
C VAL A 249 -2.96 -5.05 -7.75
N VAL A 250 -2.10 -5.92 -7.20
CA VAL A 250 -1.50 -7.04 -7.97
C VAL A 250 -2.59 -7.95 -8.52
N GLY A 251 -3.58 -8.31 -7.69
CA GLY A 251 -4.75 -9.08 -8.12
C GLY A 251 -5.56 -8.37 -9.21
N ALA A 252 -5.79 -7.07 -9.06
CA ALA A 252 -6.49 -6.25 -10.04
C ALA A 252 -5.75 -6.20 -11.39
N ALA A 253 -4.42 -6.03 -11.39
CA ALA A 253 -3.59 -6.03 -12.60
C ALA A 253 -3.68 -7.37 -13.34
N ARG A 254 -3.55 -8.49 -12.63
CA ARG A 254 -3.68 -9.84 -13.24
C ARG A 254 -5.06 -10.07 -13.85
N LEU A 255 -6.13 -9.64 -13.19
CA LEU A 255 -7.49 -9.78 -13.71
C LEU A 255 -7.78 -8.85 -14.89
N ALA A 256 -7.28 -7.62 -14.85
CA ALA A 256 -7.37 -6.69 -15.99
C ALA A 256 -6.69 -7.28 -17.24
N ALA A 257 -5.48 -7.82 -17.08
CA ALA A 257 -4.76 -8.50 -18.17
C ALA A 257 -5.54 -9.72 -18.70
N LEU A 258 -6.10 -10.56 -17.83
CA LEU A 258 -6.97 -11.68 -18.23
C LEU A 258 -8.24 -11.24 -18.98
N ALA A 259 -8.75 -10.04 -18.68
CA ALA A 259 -9.87 -9.43 -19.39
C ALA A 259 -9.46 -8.74 -20.71
N GLY A 260 -8.16 -8.74 -21.05
CA GLY A 260 -7.62 -8.08 -22.24
C GLY A 260 -7.49 -6.56 -22.10
N ASN A 261 -7.34 -6.06 -20.87
CA ASN A 261 -7.13 -4.64 -20.60
C ASN A 261 -5.77 -4.45 -19.89
N GLU A 262 -4.77 -4.06 -20.65
CA GLU A 262 -3.41 -3.82 -20.14
C GLU A 262 -3.35 -2.54 -19.29
N ASN A 263 -4.23 -1.58 -19.57
CA ASN A 263 -4.36 -0.32 -18.85
C ASN A 263 -5.64 -0.31 -18.03
N ALA A 264 -5.52 -0.13 -16.72
CA ALA A 264 -6.66 -0.11 -15.79
C ALA A 264 -6.40 0.81 -14.60
N ILE A 265 -7.46 1.15 -13.89
CA ILE A 265 -7.40 1.80 -12.58
C ILE A 265 -7.96 0.82 -11.56
N ALA A 266 -7.15 0.42 -10.60
CA ALA A 266 -7.58 -0.36 -9.44
C ALA A 266 -8.36 0.54 -8.49
N PHE A 267 -9.54 0.08 -8.06
CA PHE A 267 -10.46 0.80 -7.18
C PHE A 267 -10.95 -0.15 -6.09
N ASP A 268 -10.31 -0.07 -4.93
CA ASP A 268 -10.68 -0.83 -3.72
C ASP A 268 -11.47 0.04 -2.76
N MET A 269 -12.74 -0.25 -2.59
CA MET A 269 -13.54 0.42 -1.56
C MET A 269 -13.98 -0.58 -0.50
N GLY A 270 -13.41 -0.42 0.67
CA GLY A 270 -13.77 -1.16 1.88
C GLY A 270 -14.84 -0.46 2.72
N GLY A 271 -14.89 -0.80 4.01
CA GLY A 271 -15.79 -0.15 4.98
C GLY A 271 -15.29 1.21 5.46
N THR A 272 -13.98 1.46 5.46
CA THR A 272 -13.36 2.65 6.10
C THR A 272 -12.65 3.57 5.12
N SER A 273 -12.10 3.04 4.06
CA SER A 273 -11.26 3.75 3.09
C SER A 273 -11.48 3.24 1.68
N THR A 274 -11.01 4.04 0.74
CA THR A 274 -10.88 3.68 -0.67
C THR A 274 -9.43 3.86 -1.08
N ASP A 275 -8.86 2.82 -1.69
CA ASP A 275 -7.53 2.81 -2.27
C ASP A 275 -7.62 2.77 -3.79
N VAL A 276 -6.88 3.64 -4.48
CA VAL A 276 -6.81 3.68 -5.94
C VAL A 276 -5.37 3.64 -6.42
N CYS A 277 -5.13 2.95 -7.53
CA CYS A 277 -3.81 2.83 -8.16
C CYS A 277 -3.95 2.74 -9.67
N LEU A 278 -3.04 3.37 -10.41
CA LEU A 278 -2.94 3.20 -11.84
C LEU A 278 -2.22 1.89 -12.18
N ILE A 279 -2.71 1.20 -13.19
CA ILE A 279 -2.12 0.00 -13.80
C ILE A 279 -1.84 0.36 -15.25
N ALA A 280 -0.58 0.35 -15.65
CA ALA A 280 -0.13 0.59 -17.01
C ALA A 280 0.64 -0.63 -17.51
N ASP A 281 0.42 -1.02 -18.75
CA ASP A 281 1.07 -2.19 -19.38
C ASP A 281 0.99 -3.46 -18.51
N SER A 282 -0.17 -3.70 -17.88
CA SER A 282 -0.45 -4.80 -16.95
C SER A 282 0.34 -4.79 -15.63
N HIS A 283 1.02 -3.67 -15.31
CA HIS A 283 1.78 -3.51 -14.07
C HIS A 283 1.23 -2.36 -13.22
N ALA A 284 1.18 -2.60 -11.91
CA ALA A 284 0.88 -1.53 -10.95
C ALA A 284 1.98 -0.46 -10.97
N GLU A 285 1.60 0.81 -11.03
CA GLU A 285 2.57 1.89 -10.86
C GLU A 285 3.20 1.86 -9.47
N ARG A 286 4.45 2.31 -9.40
CA ARG A 286 5.24 2.33 -8.17
C ARG A 286 5.77 3.72 -7.87
N ALA A 287 5.90 4.00 -6.58
CA ALA A 287 6.57 5.18 -6.07
C ALA A 287 7.82 4.76 -5.29
N SER A 288 8.84 5.63 -5.30
CA SER A 288 10.07 5.43 -4.52
C SER A 288 9.93 5.87 -3.06
N GLU A 289 8.85 6.57 -2.73
CA GLU A 289 8.61 7.13 -1.40
C GLU A 289 7.11 7.23 -1.11
N ARG A 290 6.74 7.01 0.15
CA ARG A 290 5.38 7.22 0.65
C ARG A 290 5.42 7.78 2.07
N THR A 291 4.51 8.69 2.39
CA THR A 291 4.32 9.16 3.77
C THR A 291 3.21 8.36 4.44
N ILE A 292 3.52 7.69 5.55
CA ILE A 292 2.56 6.91 6.36
C ILE A 292 2.55 7.48 7.77
N ALA A 293 1.38 7.86 8.29
CA ALA A 293 1.23 8.47 9.62
C ALA A 293 2.13 9.72 9.84
N GLY A 294 2.44 10.46 8.77
CA GLY A 294 3.35 11.61 8.81
C GLY A 294 4.84 11.26 8.85
N VAL A 295 5.17 9.98 8.63
CA VAL A 295 6.54 9.45 8.56
C VAL A 295 6.86 9.15 7.09
N PRO A 296 7.82 9.84 6.45
CA PRO A 296 8.25 9.49 5.11
C PRO A 296 9.04 8.18 5.12
N ILE A 297 8.64 7.27 4.25
CA ILE A 297 9.24 5.95 4.03
C ILE A 297 9.75 5.93 2.60
N ARG A 298 11.06 5.96 2.42
CA ARG A 298 11.71 5.94 1.11
C ARG A 298 12.11 4.53 0.75
N LEU A 299 11.10 3.75 0.38
CA LEU A 299 11.21 2.37 -0.12
C LEU A 299 10.25 2.18 -1.29
N PRO A 300 10.57 1.30 -2.24
CA PRO A 300 9.64 0.99 -3.34
C PRO A 300 8.29 0.53 -2.80
N THR A 301 7.24 1.15 -3.28
CA THR A 301 5.86 0.83 -2.90
C THR A 301 4.94 0.90 -4.12
N VAL A 302 3.88 0.11 -4.14
CA VAL A 302 2.78 0.32 -5.08
C VAL A 302 2.23 1.73 -4.85
N ASP A 303 2.06 2.50 -5.90
CA ASP A 303 1.67 3.91 -5.82
C ASP A 303 0.16 4.07 -5.57
N LEU A 304 -0.21 3.86 -4.32
CA LEU A 304 -1.59 3.91 -3.84
C LEU A 304 -1.97 5.32 -3.40
N HIS A 305 -3.10 5.80 -3.86
CA HIS A 305 -3.74 6.98 -3.29
C HIS A 305 -4.94 6.56 -2.44
N THR A 306 -4.91 6.89 -1.15
CA THR A 306 -5.91 6.47 -0.16
C THR A 306 -6.77 7.66 0.27
N VAL A 307 -8.08 7.49 0.28
CA VAL A 307 -9.03 8.45 0.84
C VAL A 307 -9.88 7.81 1.93
N GLY A 308 -10.21 8.59 2.97
CA GLY A 308 -11.06 8.16 4.08
C GLY A 308 -12.55 8.15 3.70
N ALA A 309 -12.89 7.48 2.61
CA ALA A 309 -14.24 7.28 2.13
C ALA A 309 -14.48 5.79 1.94
N GLY A 310 -15.48 5.22 2.61
CA GLY A 310 -15.84 3.80 2.55
C GLY A 310 -17.31 3.60 2.88
N GLY A 311 -17.77 2.36 2.85
CA GLY A 311 -19.17 2.03 3.14
C GLY A 311 -19.64 2.46 4.55
N GLY A 312 -18.76 2.39 5.55
CA GLY A 312 -19.03 2.81 6.93
C GLY A 312 -18.75 4.29 7.20
N SER A 313 -18.36 5.10 6.20
CA SER A 313 -18.08 6.52 6.40
C SER A 313 -19.31 7.25 6.90
N ILE A 314 -19.12 8.01 7.99
CA ILE A 314 -20.18 8.71 8.72
C ILE A 314 -20.59 9.96 7.94
N VAL A 315 -21.89 10.16 7.84
CA VAL A 315 -22.51 11.32 7.20
C VAL A 315 -22.77 12.40 8.25
N TRP A 316 -22.37 13.63 7.99
CA TRP A 316 -22.52 14.76 8.91
C TRP A 316 -22.66 16.09 8.17
N ARG A 317 -23.00 17.16 8.89
CA ARG A 317 -23.03 18.51 8.33
C ARG A 317 -21.96 19.37 8.94
N ASP A 318 -21.23 20.09 8.10
CA ASP A 318 -20.24 21.06 8.57
C ASP A 318 -20.89 22.33 9.16
N ALA A 319 -20.08 23.24 9.69
CA ALA A 319 -20.54 24.49 10.31
C ALA A 319 -21.31 25.40 9.33
N GLY A 320 -21.13 25.22 8.03
CA GLY A 320 -21.86 25.92 6.96
C GLY A 320 -23.16 25.20 6.53
N GLY A 321 -23.48 24.03 7.13
CA GLY A 321 -24.64 23.20 6.80
C GLY A 321 -24.45 22.28 5.59
N ALA A 322 -23.26 22.26 4.97
CA ALA A 322 -22.99 21.39 3.83
C ALA A 322 -22.87 19.92 4.27
N LEU A 323 -23.45 19.01 3.48
CA LEU A 323 -23.37 17.58 3.70
C LEU A 323 -21.93 17.11 3.46
N ARG A 324 -21.42 16.29 4.38
CA ARG A 324 -20.09 15.70 4.36
C ARG A 324 -20.18 14.20 4.62
N VAL A 325 -19.23 13.44 4.04
CA VAL A 325 -19.09 12.00 4.25
C VAL A 325 -17.65 11.71 4.64
N GLY A 326 -17.46 11.05 5.79
CA GLY A 326 -16.13 10.79 6.33
C GLY A 326 -15.40 12.05 6.84
N PRO A 327 -14.08 11.99 7.13
CA PRO A 327 -13.24 10.79 7.08
C PRO A 327 -13.49 9.79 8.22
N GLN A 328 -14.32 10.16 9.24
CA GLN A 328 -14.67 9.23 10.31
C GLN A 328 -15.53 8.09 9.74
N SER A 329 -15.29 6.89 10.27
CA SER A 329 -16.04 5.69 9.93
C SER A 329 -16.67 5.09 11.18
N ALA A 330 -17.85 4.51 11.03
CA ALA A 330 -18.50 3.72 12.08
C ALA A 330 -17.76 2.39 12.34
N GLY A 331 -16.78 2.04 11.51
CA GLY A 331 -16.04 0.78 11.62
C GLY A 331 -16.93 -0.43 11.40
N ALA A 332 -16.57 -1.53 12.05
CA ALA A 332 -17.33 -2.77 12.06
C ALA A 332 -18.14 -2.96 13.35
N ASP A 333 -17.72 -2.31 14.43
CA ASP A 333 -18.34 -2.30 15.75
C ASP A 333 -18.38 -0.85 16.26
N PRO A 334 -19.57 -0.28 16.51
CA PRO A 334 -20.91 -0.86 16.24
C PRO A 334 -21.28 -0.98 14.76
N GLY A 335 -20.55 -0.35 13.85
CA GLY A 335 -20.80 -0.36 12.41
C GLY A 335 -21.96 0.54 11.96
N PRO A 336 -22.34 0.47 10.66
CA PRO A 336 -23.53 1.10 10.10
C PRO A 336 -24.80 0.83 10.91
N ALA A 337 -25.72 1.79 10.96
CA ALA A 337 -26.96 1.65 11.73
C ALA A 337 -27.76 0.41 11.28
N CYS A 338 -27.78 0.13 9.99
CA CYS A 338 -28.49 -1.02 9.41
C CYS A 338 -27.91 -2.39 9.83
N TYR A 339 -26.71 -2.46 10.44
CA TYR A 339 -26.18 -3.74 10.92
C TYR A 339 -26.85 -4.22 12.21
N GLY A 340 -27.67 -3.38 12.86
CA GLY A 340 -28.41 -3.76 14.07
C GLY A 340 -27.53 -4.02 15.30
N ARG A 341 -26.27 -3.55 15.31
CA ARG A 341 -25.28 -3.77 16.37
C ARG A 341 -25.13 -2.57 17.31
N GLY A 342 -26.11 -1.66 17.32
CA GLY A 342 -26.11 -0.47 18.16
C GLY A 342 -25.53 0.79 17.51
N GLY A 343 -25.14 0.74 16.25
CA GLY A 343 -24.81 1.92 15.45
C GLY A 343 -26.00 2.85 15.31
N THR A 344 -25.78 4.16 15.46
CA THR A 344 -26.85 5.19 15.37
C THR A 344 -26.50 6.31 14.40
N GLN A 345 -25.26 6.41 13.98
CA GLN A 345 -24.81 7.43 13.04
C GLN A 345 -25.10 6.99 11.61
N PRO A 346 -25.58 7.92 10.74
CA PRO A 346 -25.84 7.59 9.34
C PRO A 346 -24.54 7.32 8.59
N THR A 347 -24.56 6.32 7.70
CA THR A 347 -23.39 5.93 6.89
C THR A 347 -23.75 5.78 5.40
N VAL A 348 -22.73 5.63 4.56
CA VAL A 348 -22.88 5.32 3.13
C VAL A 348 -23.62 3.99 2.91
N THR A 349 -23.36 2.98 3.77
CA THR A 349 -24.04 1.68 3.71
C THR A 349 -25.54 1.85 3.97
N ASP A 350 -25.93 2.66 4.96
CA ASP A 350 -27.35 2.96 5.24
C ASP A 350 -28.02 3.63 4.03
N ALA A 351 -27.34 4.57 3.38
CA ALA A 351 -27.84 5.24 2.18
C ALA A 351 -28.02 4.26 1.01
N ASN A 352 -27.05 3.41 0.73
CA ASN A 352 -27.15 2.39 -0.32
C ASN A 352 -28.28 1.39 -0.06
N LEU A 353 -28.53 1.01 1.21
CA LEU A 353 -29.65 0.15 1.58
C LEU A 353 -30.99 0.82 1.27
N LEU A 354 -31.16 2.09 1.64
CA LEU A 354 -32.41 2.82 1.38
C LEU A 354 -32.67 3.05 -0.10
N LEU A 355 -31.61 3.20 -0.91
CA LEU A 355 -31.69 3.29 -2.37
C LEU A 355 -31.95 1.93 -3.05
N GLY A 356 -32.03 0.84 -2.30
CA GLY A 356 -32.23 -0.51 -2.86
C GLY A 356 -31.02 -1.07 -3.59
N ARG A 357 -29.82 -0.58 -3.27
CA ARG A 357 -28.54 -1.04 -3.86
C ARG A 357 -27.86 -2.14 -3.03
N LEU A 358 -28.47 -2.56 -1.93
CA LEU A 358 -28.02 -3.67 -1.10
C LEU A 358 -29.16 -4.68 -0.91
N PRO A 359 -28.84 -5.99 -0.83
CA PRO A 359 -29.81 -7.02 -0.47
C PRO A 359 -30.15 -6.92 1.03
N ASP A 360 -31.23 -7.58 1.45
CA ASP A 360 -31.64 -7.62 2.86
C ASP A 360 -30.62 -8.37 3.75
N THR A 361 -29.80 -9.24 3.16
CA THR A 361 -28.76 -9.98 3.85
C THR A 361 -27.44 -9.87 3.09
N LEU A 362 -26.38 -9.37 3.74
CA LEU A 362 -25.04 -9.30 3.16
C LEU A 362 -24.33 -10.66 3.18
N ALA A 363 -23.27 -10.74 2.38
CA ALA A 363 -22.33 -11.87 2.46
C ALA A 363 -21.85 -12.05 3.91
N GLY A 364 -21.85 -13.29 4.40
CA GLY A 364 -21.55 -13.59 5.81
C GLY A 364 -22.78 -13.62 6.73
N GLY A 365 -24.00 -13.51 6.18
CA GLY A 365 -25.24 -13.71 6.92
C GLY A 365 -25.66 -12.54 7.81
N VAL A 366 -25.18 -11.32 7.52
CA VAL A 366 -25.56 -10.11 8.24
C VAL A 366 -26.91 -9.63 7.70
N GLU A 367 -27.97 -9.79 8.48
CA GLU A 367 -29.29 -9.22 8.17
C GLU A 367 -29.29 -7.71 8.37
N LEU A 368 -29.85 -6.96 7.42
CA LEU A 368 -29.87 -5.49 7.43
C LEU A 368 -31.20 -4.96 7.96
N ASP A 369 -31.14 -4.12 9.00
CA ASP A 369 -32.29 -3.39 9.57
C ASP A 369 -32.52 -2.09 8.79
N ARG A 370 -33.45 -2.15 7.82
CA ARG A 370 -33.86 -0.98 7.02
C ARG A 370 -34.45 0.14 7.89
N ALA A 371 -35.20 -0.21 8.93
CA ALA A 371 -35.80 0.78 9.82
C ALA A 371 -34.72 1.52 10.65
N ALA A 372 -33.63 0.85 11.01
CA ALA A 372 -32.50 1.51 11.65
C ALA A 372 -31.81 2.51 10.71
N ALA A 373 -31.62 2.15 9.42
CA ALA A 373 -31.10 3.06 8.41
C ALA A 373 -32.01 4.29 8.20
N GLU A 374 -33.33 4.09 8.13
CA GLU A 374 -34.30 5.17 8.01
C GLU A 374 -34.26 6.15 9.20
N ARG A 375 -34.10 5.63 10.42
CA ARG A 375 -33.92 6.46 11.62
C ARG A 375 -32.60 7.23 11.59
N ALA A 376 -31.51 6.60 11.21
CA ALA A 376 -30.20 7.22 11.17
C ALA A 376 -30.11 8.34 10.10
N LEU A 377 -30.72 8.13 8.93
CA LEU A 377 -30.74 9.10 7.81
C LEU A 377 -31.93 10.08 7.87
N ALA A 378 -32.67 10.15 8.99
CA ALA A 378 -33.82 11.04 9.08
C ALA A 378 -33.49 12.50 8.69
N GLY A 379 -34.17 13.03 7.65
CA GLY A 379 -33.93 14.37 7.12
C GLY A 379 -32.67 14.52 6.24
N ILE A 380 -32.06 13.41 5.83
CA ILE A 380 -30.93 13.36 4.88
C ILE A 380 -31.38 12.56 3.66
N ASP A 381 -31.18 13.10 2.47
CA ASP A 381 -31.47 12.38 1.23
C ASP A 381 -30.36 11.32 0.99
N PRO A 382 -30.70 10.02 0.91
CA PRO A 382 -29.73 8.96 0.62
C PRO A 382 -28.98 9.15 -0.71
N ALA A 383 -29.64 9.71 -1.74
CA ALA A 383 -29.00 9.97 -3.03
C ALA A 383 -27.88 11.04 -2.88
N ALA A 384 -28.15 12.11 -2.14
CA ALA A 384 -27.14 13.14 -1.87
C ALA A 384 -25.93 12.60 -1.09
N VAL A 385 -26.11 11.58 -0.22
CA VAL A 385 -25.00 10.92 0.46
C VAL A 385 -24.10 10.19 -0.53
N VAL A 386 -24.70 9.47 -1.49
CA VAL A 386 -23.95 8.75 -2.54
C VAL A 386 -23.24 9.73 -3.47
N ASP A 387 -23.90 10.84 -3.84
CA ASP A 387 -23.27 11.88 -4.68
C ASP A 387 -22.03 12.48 -4.00
N VAL A 388 -22.09 12.76 -2.70
CA VAL A 388 -20.96 13.32 -1.94
C VAL A 388 -19.81 12.32 -1.85
N VAL A 389 -20.07 11.05 -1.53
CA VAL A 389 -19.00 10.05 -1.45
C VAL A 389 -18.41 9.75 -2.82
N ASN A 390 -19.24 9.69 -3.89
CA ASN A 390 -18.76 9.53 -5.26
C ASN A 390 -17.84 10.69 -5.68
N ALA A 391 -18.17 11.93 -5.31
CA ALA A 391 -17.32 13.10 -5.59
C ALA A 391 -15.93 12.99 -4.92
N GLU A 392 -15.84 12.45 -3.70
CA GLU A 392 -14.56 12.20 -3.03
C GLU A 392 -13.75 11.10 -3.76
N MET A 393 -14.41 10.00 -4.16
CA MET A 393 -13.77 8.91 -4.90
C MET A 393 -13.33 9.35 -6.31
N LEU A 394 -14.15 10.15 -7.02
CA LEU A 394 -13.77 10.75 -8.31
C LEU A 394 -12.52 11.63 -8.19
N ARG A 395 -12.41 12.39 -7.09
CA ARG A 395 -11.20 13.17 -6.83
C ARG A 395 -9.97 12.29 -6.68
N ALA A 396 -10.09 11.17 -5.96
CA ALA A 396 -9.01 10.19 -5.81
C ALA A 396 -8.61 9.55 -7.15
N LEU A 397 -9.58 9.15 -7.96
CA LEU A 397 -9.35 8.58 -9.30
C LEU A 397 -8.67 9.58 -10.23
N ARG A 398 -9.03 10.87 -10.17
CA ARG A 398 -8.37 11.94 -10.93
C ARG A 398 -6.94 12.23 -10.47
N VAL A 399 -6.62 12.01 -9.20
CA VAL A 399 -5.23 12.15 -8.69
C VAL A 399 -4.31 11.14 -9.35
N VAL A 400 -4.73 9.90 -9.50
CA VAL A 400 -3.88 8.84 -10.10
C VAL A 400 -3.93 8.84 -11.63
N SER A 401 -4.87 9.54 -12.27
CA SER A 401 -5.00 9.60 -13.72
C SER A 401 -4.76 11.01 -14.28
N VAL A 402 -5.75 11.88 -14.25
CA VAL A 402 -5.72 13.21 -14.89
C VAL A 402 -4.56 14.08 -14.40
N GLN A 403 -4.28 14.10 -13.08
CA GLN A 403 -3.18 14.89 -12.52
C GLN A 403 -1.80 14.38 -12.93
N ARG A 404 -1.72 13.15 -13.42
CA ARG A 404 -0.50 12.54 -13.96
C ARG A 404 -0.45 12.55 -15.50
N GLY A 405 -1.41 13.22 -16.13
CA GLY A 405 -1.45 13.37 -17.60
C GLY A 405 -2.13 12.20 -18.33
N HIS A 406 -2.76 11.26 -17.61
CA HIS A 406 -3.48 10.14 -18.22
C HIS A 406 -4.95 10.48 -18.46
N ASP A 407 -5.48 10.15 -19.62
CA ASP A 407 -6.90 10.21 -19.91
C ASP A 407 -7.59 8.96 -19.34
N PRO A 408 -8.43 9.08 -18.30
CA PRO A 408 -9.09 7.93 -17.69
C PRO A 408 -10.00 7.16 -18.65
N ALA A 409 -10.52 7.80 -19.71
CA ALA A 409 -11.35 7.12 -20.72
C ALA A 409 -10.60 6.02 -21.49
N ALA A 410 -9.26 6.05 -21.50
CA ALA A 410 -8.41 5.03 -22.12
C ALA A 410 -8.18 3.80 -21.21
N PHE A 411 -8.68 3.82 -19.98
CA PHE A 411 -8.46 2.77 -18.97
C PHE A 411 -9.74 1.99 -18.69
N ALA A 412 -9.61 0.76 -18.22
CA ALA A 412 -10.70 0.04 -17.56
C ALA A 412 -10.69 0.35 -16.05
N LEU A 413 -11.85 0.31 -15.40
CA LEU A 413 -11.93 0.40 -13.94
C LEU A 413 -12.06 -1.01 -13.36
N VAL A 414 -11.11 -1.43 -12.52
CA VAL A 414 -11.22 -2.69 -11.76
C VAL A 414 -11.75 -2.38 -10.37
N ALA A 415 -13.02 -2.69 -10.13
CA ALA A 415 -13.71 -2.35 -8.89
C ALA A 415 -13.80 -3.58 -7.96
N TYR A 416 -13.30 -3.43 -6.74
CA TYR A 416 -13.29 -4.50 -5.75
C TYR A 416 -13.41 -3.95 -4.31
N GLY A 417 -13.21 -4.80 -3.31
CA GLY A 417 -13.60 -4.51 -1.94
C GLY A 417 -15.09 -4.72 -1.71
N GLY A 418 -15.53 -4.60 -0.46
CA GLY A 418 -16.94 -4.87 -0.09
C GLY A 418 -17.95 -3.88 -0.68
N ALA A 419 -17.52 -2.64 -0.93
CA ALA A 419 -18.37 -1.54 -1.39
C ALA A 419 -18.02 -1.03 -2.80
N GLY A 420 -16.80 -1.30 -3.32
CA GLY A 420 -16.37 -0.77 -4.62
C GLY A 420 -17.33 -1.02 -5.78
N PRO A 421 -17.81 -2.24 -5.98
CA PRO A 421 -18.72 -2.54 -7.07
C PRO A 421 -20.11 -1.88 -7.00
N LEU A 422 -20.47 -1.28 -5.85
CA LEU A 422 -21.72 -0.51 -5.72
C LEU A 422 -21.66 0.86 -6.42
N HIS A 423 -20.46 1.44 -6.51
CA HIS A 423 -20.23 2.80 -6.99
C HIS A 423 -19.60 2.83 -8.39
N ALA A 424 -19.08 1.69 -8.87
CA ALA A 424 -18.21 1.61 -10.03
C ALA A 424 -18.80 2.15 -11.33
N CYS A 425 -20.06 1.85 -11.63
CA CYS A 425 -20.72 2.33 -12.88
C CYS A 425 -20.86 3.85 -12.90
N GLU A 426 -21.28 4.45 -11.77
CA GLU A 426 -21.45 5.90 -11.67
C GLU A 426 -20.12 6.65 -11.75
N LEU A 427 -19.07 6.11 -11.12
CA LEU A 427 -17.71 6.65 -11.21
C LEU A 427 -17.14 6.55 -12.62
N ALA A 428 -17.38 5.42 -13.29
CA ALA A 428 -16.96 5.21 -14.68
C ALA A 428 -17.66 6.18 -15.63
N ASP A 429 -18.96 6.44 -15.44
CA ASP A 429 -19.72 7.41 -16.23
C ASP A 429 -19.12 8.82 -16.15
N GLU A 430 -18.77 9.28 -14.95
CA GLU A 430 -18.18 10.60 -14.69
C GLU A 430 -16.74 10.76 -15.26
N LEU A 431 -16.05 9.65 -15.47
CA LEU A 431 -14.68 9.62 -16.03
C LEU A 431 -14.64 9.27 -17.52
N GLY A 432 -15.78 8.97 -18.14
CA GLY A 432 -15.84 8.51 -19.52
C GLY A 432 -15.31 7.08 -19.74
N ILE A 433 -15.15 6.31 -18.66
CA ILE A 433 -14.71 4.91 -18.71
C ILE A 433 -15.87 4.05 -19.21
N THR A 434 -15.63 3.24 -20.23
CA THR A 434 -16.66 2.40 -20.85
C THR A 434 -16.63 0.95 -20.40
N THR A 435 -15.58 0.53 -19.70
CA THR A 435 -15.39 -0.85 -19.23
C THR A 435 -15.10 -0.87 -17.73
N VAL A 436 -15.93 -1.59 -16.96
CA VAL A 436 -15.69 -1.89 -15.55
C VAL A 436 -15.51 -3.39 -15.39
N ILE A 437 -14.50 -3.81 -14.66
CA ILE A 437 -14.20 -5.21 -14.34
C ILE A 437 -14.46 -5.40 -12.86
N VAL A 438 -15.34 -6.33 -12.51
CA VAL A 438 -15.60 -6.71 -11.12
C VAL A 438 -15.21 -8.17 -10.96
N PRO A 439 -14.18 -8.49 -10.15
CA PRO A 439 -13.81 -9.88 -9.87
C PRO A 439 -14.95 -10.66 -9.23
N GLU A 440 -15.10 -11.95 -9.53
CA GLU A 440 -16.01 -12.81 -8.77
C GLU A 440 -15.65 -12.84 -7.28
N ALA A 441 -14.35 -12.82 -6.98
CA ALA A 441 -13.81 -12.74 -5.63
C ALA A 441 -13.57 -11.29 -5.16
N ALA A 442 -14.41 -10.33 -5.59
CA ALA A 442 -14.20 -8.89 -5.31
C ALA A 442 -13.99 -8.59 -3.82
N GLY A 443 -14.70 -9.27 -2.93
CA GLY A 443 -14.58 -9.05 -1.49
C GLY A 443 -13.33 -9.64 -0.83
N VAL A 444 -12.51 -10.41 -1.58
CA VAL A 444 -11.28 -11.06 -1.10
C VAL A 444 -10.15 -10.95 -2.12
N LEU A 445 -10.16 -9.91 -2.95
CA LEU A 445 -9.19 -9.76 -4.04
C LEU A 445 -7.75 -9.63 -3.54
N SER A 446 -7.52 -9.00 -2.39
CA SER A 446 -6.18 -8.94 -1.78
C SER A 446 -5.61 -10.33 -1.52
N ALA A 447 -6.42 -11.24 -0.98
CA ALA A 447 -5.99 -12.63 -0.77
C ALA A 447 -5.74 -13.38 -2.10
N LEU A 448 -6.51 -13.10 -3.16
CA LEU A 448 -6.24 -13.63 -4.51
C LEU A 448 -4.95 -13.05 -5.09
N GLY A 449 -4.69 -11.75 -4.90
CA GLY A 449 -3.46 -11.10 -5.33
C GLY A 449 -2.21 -11.71 -4.68
N LEU A 450 -2.31 -12.12 -3.41
CA LEU A 450 -1.22 -12.86 -2.74
C LEU A 450 -0.91 -14.19 -3.42
N VAL A 451 -1.94 -14.91 -3.87
CA VAL A 451 -1.78 -16.21 -4.57
C VAL A 451 -0.93 -16.07 -5.82
N VAL A 452 -1.13 -14.99 -6.58
CA VAL A 452 -0.48 -14.77 -7.89
C VAL A 452 0.75 -13.87 -7.83
N SER A 453 1.12 -13.40 -6.62
CA SER A 453 2.25 -12.49 -6.45
C SER A 453 3.58 -13.15 -6.79
N ASP A 454 4.41 -12.40 -7.49
CA ASP A 454 5.81 -12.74 -7.77
C ASP A 454 6.64 -12.72 -6.49
N GLU A 455 7.72 -13.49 -6.42
CA GLU A 455 8.79 -13.23 -5.45
C GLU A 455 9.62 -12.08 -6.00
N ARG A 456 9.75 -11.01 -5.22
CA ARG A 456 10.41 -9.79 -5.68
C ARG A 456 11.40 -9.26 -4.66
N ARG A 457 12.61 -8.97 -5.14
CA ARG A 457 13.67 -8.35 -4.35
C ARG A 457 14.12 -7.07 -5.04
N ASP A 458 13.75 -5.93 -4.46
CA ASP A 458 14.14 -4.60 -4.95
C ASP A 458 15.54 -4.23 -4.43
N ALA A 459 16.30 -3.53 -5.26
CA ALA A 459 17.58 -2.93 -4.90
C ALA A 459 17.69 -1.53 -5.50
N VAL A 460 18.37 -0.65 -4.77
CA VAL A 460 18.67 0.71 -5.20
C VAL A 460 20.14 1.03 -4.97
N ARG A 461 20.73 1.76 -5.90
CA ARG A 461 22.10 2.28 -5.77
C ARG A 461 22.13 3.75 -6.14
N SER A 462 22.61 4.58 -5.22
CA SER A 462 22.87 6.00 -5.49
C SER A 462 24.19 6.19 -6.23
N TYR A 463 24.16 7.07 -7.23
CA TYR A 463 25.32 7.45 -8.06
C TYR A 463 25.72 8.89 -7.78
N LEU A 464 24.84 9.87 -8.03
CA LEU A 464 25.12 11.32 -7.93
C LEU A 464 26.34 11.72 -8.74
N VAL A 465 26.34 11.38 -10.01
CA VAL A 465 27.41 11.67 -10.98
C VAL A 465 26.82 12.16 -12.30
N PRO A 466 27.56 12.93 -13.11
CA PRO A 466 27.16 13.18 -14.49
C PRO A 466 26.85 11.86 -15.20
N LEU A 467 25.78 11.82 -16.00
CA LEU A 467 25.35 10.61 -16.70
C LEU A 467 26.48 10.03 -17.59
N ALA A 468 27.30 10.91 -18.18
CA ALA A 468 28.45 10.51 -18.97
C ALA A 468 29.55 9.76 -18.17
N GLU A 469 29.58 9.94 -16.83
CA GLU A 469 30.56 9.31 -15.92
C GLU A 469 29.99 8.09 -15.18
N ALA A 470 28.74 7.71 -15.44
CA ALA A 470 28.02 6.66 -14.71
C ALA A 470 28.66 5.26 -14.84
N GLY A 471 29.47 5.04 -15.88
CA GLY A 471 30.05 3.73 -16.19
C GLY A 471 29.00 2.74 -16.71
N GLU A 472 29.28 1.45 -16.53
CA GLU A 472 28.36 0.39 -16.95
C GLU A 472 27.19 0.28 -15.99
N LEU A 473 25.97 0.35 -16.54
CA LEU A 473 24.72 0.24 -15.80
C LEU A 473 24.11 -1.17 -15.95
N PRO A 474 23.22 -1.59 -15.03
CA PRO A 474 22.50 -2.84 -15.16
C PRO A 474 21.68 -2.91 -16.46
N PRO A 475 21.47 -4.10 -17.04
CA PRO A 475 20.77 -4.26 -18.31
C PRO A 475 19.26 -3.98 -18.22
N ALA A 476 18.67 -3.96 -17.02
CA ALA A 476 17.26 -3.71 -16.79
C ALA A 476 17.03 -3.01 -15.45
N GLY A 477 15.99 -2.21 -15.38
CA GLY A 477 15.62 -1.44 -14.20
C GLY A 477 15.15 -0.04 -14.56
N GLU A 478 15.29 0.88 -13.62
CA GLU A 478 14.90 2.28 -13.75
C GLU A 478 16.05 3.19 -13.30
N ALA A 479 16.18 4.34 -13.92
CA ALA A 479 17.15 5.38 -13.57
C ALA A 479 16.43 6.64 -13.11
N ASP A 480 16.81 7.15 -11.94
CA ASP A 480 16.43 8.46 -11.47
C ASP A 480 17.41 9.50 -12.04
N LEU A 481 16.94 10.38 -12.90
CA LEU A 481 17.74 11.38 -13.60
C LEU A 481 17.24 12.79 -13.32
N ARG A 482 18.13 13.77 -13.35
CA ARG A 482 17.79 15.18 -13.27
C ARG A 482 18.76 16.02 -14.07
N TYR A 483 18.37 17.23 -14.46
CA TYR A 483 19.36 18.20 -14.92
C TYR A 483 20.22 18.67 -13.74
N GLU A 484 21.50 18.94 -13.99
CA GLU A 484 22.40 19.50 -12.97
C GLU A 484 21.77 20.72 -12.27
N GLY A 485 21.81 20.71 -10.93
CA GLY A 485 21.24 21.78 -10.09
C GLY A 485 19.72 21.69 -9.89
N GLN A 486 19.00 20.72 -10.43
CA GLN A 486 17.61 20.46 -10.06
C GLN A 486 17.53 19.73 -8.71
N SER A 487 16.45 19.99 -7.98
CA SER A 487 16.21 19.37 -6.66
C SER A 487 15.30 18.14 -6.70
N PHE A 488 14.76 17.80 -7.85
CA PHE A 488 13.90 16.64 -8.10
C PHE A 488 14.42 15.84 -9.27
N GLU A 489 14.13 14.58 -9.28
CA GLU A 489 14.48 13.61 -10.32
C GLU A 489 13.22 13.08 -11.02
N LEU A 490 13.37 12.66 -12.27
CA LEU A 490 12.41 11.84 -12.99
C LEU A 490 12.96 10.44 -13.14
N THR A 491 12.11 9.45 -12.91
CA THR A 491 12.41 8.05 -13.11
C THR A 491 12.09 7.63 -14.54
N VAL A 492 13.06 7.04 -15.23
CA VAL A 492 12.87 6.51 -16.58
C VAL A 492 13.38 5.07 -16.66
N PRO A 493 12.80 4.21 -17.51
CA PRO A 493 13.32 2.87 -17.72
C PRO A 493 14.76 2.88 -18.23
N LEU A 494 15.59 1.93 -17.77
CA LEU A 494 16.93 1.73 -18.32
C LEU A 494 16.83 1.28 -19.77
N GLN A 495 17.50 2.01 -20.66
CA GLN A 495 17.58 1.75 -22.09
C GLN A 495 18.86 2.37 -22.66
N ASP A 496 19.20 2.04 -23.92
CA ASP A 496 20.46 2.45 -24.56
C ASP A 496 20.67 3.98 -24.59
N ASP A 497 19.62 4.76 -24.85
CA ASP A 497 19.69 6.22 -24.85
C ASP A 497 18.90 6.82 -23.67
N LEU A 498 19.51 6.80 -22.50
CA LEU A 498 18.93 7.35 -21.28
C LEU A 498 18.75 8.87 -21.34
N ALA A 499 19.65 9.59 -22.03
CA ALA A 499 19.56 11.04 -22.14
C ALA A 499 18.31 11.44 -22.92
N GLU A 500 18.05 10.80 -24.06
CA GLU A 500 16.85 11.07 -24.85
C GLU A 500 15.57 10.62 -24.14
N ALA A 501 15.60 9.48 -23.41
CA ALA A 501 14.49 9.03 -22.59
C ALA A 501 14.12 10.09 -21.53
N PHE A 502 15.12 10.63 -20.83
CA PHE A 502 14.93 11.66 -19.83
C PHE A 502 14.40 12.96 -20.44
N HIS A 503 15.00 13.43 -21.56
CA HIS A 503 14.53 14.64 -22.25
C HIS A 503 13.06 14.53 -22.66
N ARG A 504 12.64 13.36 -23.17
CA ARG A 504 11.26 13.09 -23.54
C ARG A 504 10.34 13.11 -22.33
N ALA A 505 10.68 12.38 -21.26
CA ALA A 505 9.91 12.35 -20.02
C ALA A 505 9.79 13.75 -19.40
N HIS A 506 10.88 14.55 -19.43
CA HIS A 506 10.87 15.93 -18.93
C HIS A 506 9.98 16.85 -19.77
N ALA A 507 10.00 16.69 -21.11
CA ALA A 507 9.14 17.45 -22.00
C ALA A 507 7.67 17.07 -21.86
N GLU A 508 7.35 15.80 -21.65
CA GLU A 508 6.00 15.31 -21.37
C GLU A 508 5.47 15.86 -20.04
N GLN A 509 6.30 15.82 -18.98
CA GLN A 509 5.89 16.21 -17.65
C GLN A 509 5.81 17.74 -17.46
N TYR A 510 6.76 18.50 -18.03
CA TYR A 510 6.94 19.94 -17.79
C TYR A 510 6.74 20.82 -19.01
N GLY A 511 6.55 20.23 -20.19
CA GLY A 511 6.34 20.96 -21.46
C GLY A 511 7.62 21.44 -22.14
N PHE A 512 8.83 21.12 -21.60
CA PHE A 512 10.11 21.51 -22.18
C PHE A 512 11.22 20.51 -21.85
N ALA A 513 12.33 20.55 -22.62
CA ALA A 513 13.58 19.85 -22.33
C ALA A 513 14.78 20.76 -22.61
N GLU A 514 15.80 20.69 -21.74
CA GLU A 514 17.04 21.46 -21.83
C GLU A 514 18.19 20.57 -22.35
N ARG A 515 18.22 20.32 -23.66
CA ARG A 515 19.12 19.34 -24.29
C ARG A 515 20.62 19.63 -24.15
N GLU A 516 20.98 20.90 -23.91
CA GLU A 516 22.37 21.34 -23.72
C GLU A 516 22.83 21.27 -22.26
N ARG A 517 21.89 21.04 -21.33
CA ARG A 517 22.18 20.98 -19.91
C ARG A 517 22.63 19.59 -19.52
N GLU A 518 23.65 19.53 -18.66
CA GLU A 518 24.17 18.27 -18.15
C GLU A 518 23.11 17.49 -17.36
N ILE A 519 23.05 16.19 -17.59
CA ILE A 519 22.15 15.27 -16.87
C ILE A 519 22.95 14.57 -15.79
N GLU A 520 22.44 14.55 -14.58
CA GLU A 520 22.99 13.82 -13.45
C GLU A 520 22.21 12.52 -13.24
N LEU A 521 22.92 11.40 -13.17
CA LEU A 521 22.38 10.12 -12.71
C LEU A 521 22.35 10.13 -11.17
N VAL A 522 21.17 10.08 -10.62
CA VAL A 522 20.93 10.17 -9.18
C VAL A 522 20.97 8.77 -8.54
N ALA A 523 20.16 7.86 -9.06
CA ALA A 523 20.10 6.47 -8.57
C ALA A 523 19.68 5.52 -9.70
N VAL A 524 19.98 4.25 -9.51
CA VAL A 524 19.49 3.15 -10.33
C VAL A 524 18.73 2.17 -9.43
N ARG A 525 17.54 1.79 -9.89
CA ARG A 525 16.65 0.85 -9.22
C ARG A 525 16.56 -0.42 -10.04
N THR A 526 16.73 -1.56 -9.40
CA THR A 526 16.61 -2.88 -10.02
C THR A 526 15.70 -3.77 -9.20
N ALA A 527 15.16 -4.81 -9.83
CA ALA A 527 14.41 -5.84 -9.13
C ALA A 527 14.80 -7.21 -9.67
N ASP A 528 15.06 -8.15 -8.77
CA ASP A 528 15.10 -9.58 -9.10
C ASP A 528 13.69 -10.14 -8.90
N ILE A 529 13.10 -10.68 -9.98
CA ILE A 529 11.71 -11.13 -10.00
C ILE A 529 11.68 -12.59 -10.42
N ARG A 530 11.07 -13.42 -9.55
CA ARG A 530 10.68 -14.78 -9.89
C ARG A 530 9.19 -14.81 -10.05
N PRO A 531 8.67 -15.16 -11.23
CA PRO A 531 7.24 -15.17 -11.49
C PRO A 531 6.46 -16.02 -10.49
N GLY A 532 5.35 -15.48 -10.02
CA GLY A 532 4.38 -16.19 -9.20
C GLY A 532 3.56 -17.18 -10.03
N PRO A 533 2.65 -17.90 -9.38
CA PRO A 533 1.72 -18.81 -10.07
C PRO A 533 0.84 -18.07 -11.06
N ASP A 534 0.59 -18.70 -12.21
CA ASP A 534 -0.38 -18.19 -13.17
C ASP A 534 -1.81 -18.29 -12.63
N LEU A 535 -2.61 -17.28 -12.93
CA LEU A 535 -4.03 -17.27 -12.62
C LEU A 535 -4.81 -17.91 -13.76
N ASP A 536 -4.90 -19.23 -13.73
CA ASP A 536 -5.74 -19.99 -14.67
C ASP A 536 -7.11 -20.21 -14.03
N LEU A 537 -8.05 -19.32 -14.34
CA LEU A 537 -9.43 -19.42 -13.87
C LEU A 537 -10.32 -19.97 -14.99
N PRO A 538 -11.09 -21.07 -14.73
CA PRO A 538 -11.94 -21.67 -15.73
C PRO A 538 -13.04 -20.70 -16.16
N ARG A 539 -13.28 -20.63 -17.47
CA ARG A 539 -14.45 -19.92 -18.02
C ARG A 539 -15.67 -20.79 -17.85
N THR A 540 -16.76 -20.19 -17.40
CA THR A 540 -18.09 -20.78 -17.44
C THR A 540 -18.87 -20.25 -18.64
N GLU A 541 -20.06 -20.77 -18.87
CA GLU A 541 -20.98 -20.23 -19.87
C GLU A 541 -21.29 -18.77 -19.55
N GLN A 542 -21.18 -17.91 -20.55
CA GLN A 542 -21.37 -16.48 -20.38
C GLN A 542 -22.86 -16.14 -20.20
N THR A 543 -23.19 -15.48 -19.09
CA THR A 543 -24.51 -14.94 -18.82
C THR A 543 -24.47 -13.42 -18.87
N THR A 544 -25.53 -12.81 -19.41
CA THR A 544 -25.65 -11.35 -19.50
C THR A 544 -26.81 -10.84 -18.66
N VAL A 545 -26.63 -9.69 -18.05
CA VAL A 545 -27.63 -8.98 -17.25
C VAL A 545 -27.61 -7.50 -17.62
N ALA A 546 -28.79 -6.92 -17.86
CA ALA A 546 -28.91 -5.50 -18.09
C ALA A 546 -29.22 -4.74 -16.79
N GLY A 547 -28.70 -3.53 -16.67
CA GLY A 547 -29.06 -2.63 -15.58
C GLY A 547 -30.41 -1.90 -15.80
N PRO A 548 -31.07 -1.44 -14.73
CA PRO A 548 -30.60 -1.51 -13.35
C PRO A 548 -30.78 -2.91 -12.73
N SER A 549 -29.75 -3.41 -12.07
CA SER A 549 -29.77 -4.75 -11.44
C SER A 549 -28.82 -4.82 -10.25
N LEU A 550 -29.20 -5.62 -9.26
CA LEU A 550 -28.36 -5.93 -8.11
C LEU A 550 -27.79 -7.34 -8.25
N LEU A 551 -26.48 -7.48 -8.18
CA LEU A 551 -25.78 -8.74 -8.34
C LEU A 551 -25.01 -9.08 -7.06
N ALA A 552 -25.35 -10.22 -6.47
CA ALA A 552 -24.61 -10.75 -5.33
C ALA A 552 -23.31 -11.45 -5.81
N LEU A 553 -22.20 -11.11 -5.16
CA LEU A 553 -20.89 -11.70 -5.36
C LEU A 553 -20.37 -12.26 -4.04
N PRO A 554 -19.43 -13.23 -4.05
CA PRO A 554 -18.76 -13.65 -2.84
C PRO A 554 -18.06 -12.48 -2.13
N GLY A 555 -18.59 -12.06 -0.97
CA GLY A 555 -18.03 -10.98 -0.15
C GLY A 555 -18.26 -9.55 -0.64
N ALA A 556 -19.05 -9.34 -1.70
CA ALA A 556 -19.37 -8.01 -2.24
C ALA A 556 -20.77 -7.97 -2.87
N THR A 557 -21.26 -6.76 -3.13
CA THR A 557 -22.49 -6.54 -3.90
C THR A 557 -22.18 -5.58 -5.03
N CYS A 558 -22.61 -5.92 -6.25
CA CYS A 558 -22.44 -5.08 -7.42
C CYS A 558 -23.78 -4.45 -7.81
N TRP A 559 -23.78 -3.11 -7.94
CA TRP A 559 -24.87 -2.35 -8.52
C TRP A 559 -24.59 -2.08 -10.00
N LEU A 560 -25.40 -2.67 -10.86
CA LEU A 560 -25.37 -2.44 -12.29
C LEU A 560 -26.32 -1.29 -12.60
N ALA A 561 -25.79 -0.12 -12.94
CA ALA A 561 -26.55 1.09 -13.18
C ALA A 561 -27.34 1.03 -14.51
N PRO A 562 -28.39 1.87 -14.69
CA PRO A 562 -29.08 2.00 -15.96
C PRO A 562 -28.12 2.32 -17.12
N GLY A 563 -28.31 1.71 -18.29
CA GLY A 563 -27.45 1.89 -19.47
C GLY A 563 -26.14 1.08 -19.43
N TRP A 564 -25.98 0.21 -18.43
CA TRP A 564 -24.86 -0.73 -18.35
C TRP A 564 -25.34 -2.18 -18.57
N VAL A 565 -24.50 -2.98 -19.21
CA VAL A 565 -24.72 -4.42 -19.39
C VAL A 565 -23.54 -5.18 -18.78
N GLY A 566 -23.85 -6.13 -17.91
CA GLY A 566 -22.90 -7.03 -17.29
C GLY A 566 -22.82 -8.37 -18.04
N ALA A 567 -21.62 -8.82 -18.36
CA ALA A 567 -21.34 -10.16 -18.86
C ALA A 567 -20.50 -10.92 -17.84
N ARG A 568 -21.01 -12.07 -17.35
CA ARG A 568 -20.38 -12.90 -16.31
C ARG A 568 -19.85 -14.18 -16.93
N ASP A 569 -18.58 -14.50 -16.69
CA ASP A 569 -17.91 -15.71 -17.23
C ASP A 569 -17.33 -16.65 -16.15
N GLY A 570 -17.76 -16.48 -14.88
CA GLY A 570 -17.31 -17.28 -13.74
C GLY A 570 -15.97 -16.84 -13.13
N ARG A 571 -15.25 -15.95 -13.79
CA ARG A 571 -13.98 -15.37 -13.29
C ARG A 571 -14.17 -13.93 -12.87
N MET A 572 -14.99 -13.22 -13.64
CA MET A 572 -15.26 -11.80 -13.46
C MET A 572 -16.63 -11.45 -14.06
N LEU A 573 -17.13 -10.32 -13.63
CA LEU A 573 -18.24 -9.63 -14.24
C LEU A 573 -17.67 -8.43 -14.99
N ARG A 574 -17.79 -8.45 -16.32
CA ARG A 574 -17.40 -7.33 -17.17
C ARG A 574 -18.63 -6.47 -17.44
N LEU A 575 -18.59 -5.21 -17.03
CA LEU A 575 -19.65 -4.24 -17.27
C LEU A 575 -19.22 -3.34 -18.43
N THR A 576 -20.13 -3.14 -19.36
CA THR A 576 -19.93 -2.25 -20.52
C THR A 576 -21.05 -1.25 -20.62
N LYS A 577 -20.70 0.01 -20.90
CA LYS A 577 -21.67 1.08 -21.20
C LYS A 577 -22.26 0.86 -22.58
N GLN A 578 -23.61 0.94 -22.71
CA GLN A 578 -24.33 0.87 -23.97
C GLN A 578 -24.48 2.23 -24.64
#